data_357a154eb5e57c5ea73dcbc55ddf94c2
#
_entry.id   357a154eb5e57c5ea73dcbc55ddf94c2
#
_cell.length_a   1.000
_cell.length_b   1.000
_cell.length_c   1.000
_cell.angle_alpha   90.00
_cell.angle_beta   90.00
_cell.angle_gamma   90.00
#
_symmetry.space_group_name_H-M   'P 1'
#
loop_
_entity.id
_entity.type
_entity.pdbx_description
1 polymer ?
#
loop_
_entity_poly.entity_id
_entity_poly.type
_entity_poly.pdbx_seq_one_letter_code
_entity_poly.pdbx_strand_id
1 'polypeptide(L)'
;MYMVTLILRPTADAVRDQVRIRQIYGTLIAYPGKDRFAFQVFENGRGFLIEFPNFTTHVCPEMLNRLKAFIAPENVRVEPITFQ
;
A
#
# COMPACT_ATOMS: atom_id res chain seq x y z
N MET A 1 2.82 12.00 -11.03
CA MET A 1 3.39 10.85 -10.30
C MET A 1 2.96 10.92 -8.85
N TYR A 2 2.49 9.81 -8.33
CA TYR A 2 1.95 9.72 -6.98
C TYR A 2 2.68 8.68 -6.16
N MET A 3 2.67 8.88 -4.84
CA MET A 3 3.06 7.90 -3.84
C MET A 3 1.80 7.40 -3.16
N VAL A 4 1.58 6.09 -3.20
CA VAL A 4 0.49 5.44 -2.46
C VAL A 4 1.11 4.82 -1.20
N THR A 5 0.66 5.27 -0.05
CA THR A 5 1.11 4.72 1.23
C THR A 5 -0.03 3.90 1.83
N LEU A 6 0.24 2.63 2.08
CA LEU A 6 -0.70 1.69 2.67
C LEU A 6 -0.37 1.55 4.15
N ILE A 7 -1.29 1.96 5.02
CA ILE A 7 -1.07 1.93 6.46
C ILE A 7 -1.57 0.57 6.97
N LEU A 8 -0.64 -0.22 7.47
CA LEU A 8 -0.90 -1.58 7.93
C LEU A 8 -0.78 -1.65 9.44
N ARG A 9 -1.86 -2.15 10.08
CA ARG A 9 -1.89 -2.36 11.52
C ARG A 9 -2.07 -3.86 11.74
N PRO A 10 -1.06 -4.56 12.29
CA PRO A 10 -1.17 -6.00 12.54
C PRO A 10 -2.34 -6.32 13.47
N THR A 11 -2.97 -7.45 13.20
CA THR A 11 -3.98 -8.04 14.07
C THR A 11 -3.36 -9.15 14.92
N ALA A 12 -4.16 -9.82 15.74
CA ALA A 12 -3.68 -10.97 16.50
C ALA A 12 -3.43 -12.21 15.63
N ASP A 13 -3.91 -12.21 14.38
CA ASP A 13 -3.76 -13.33 13.44
C ASP A 13 -2.67 -13.02 12.41
N ALA A 14 -1.44 -13.47 12.69
CA ALA A 14 -0.29 -13.20 11.83
C ALA A 14 -0.41 -13.83 10.44
N VAL A 15 -1.04 -15.00 10.33
CA VAL A 15 -1.22 -15.65 9.03
C VAL A 15 -2.18 -14.85 8.16
N ARG A 16 -3.29 -14.40 8.74
CA ARG A 16 -4.26 -13.57 8.04
C ARG A 16 -3.63 -12.24 7.59
N ASP A 17 -2.80 -11.64 8.43
CA ASP A 17 -2.09 -10.40 8.10
C ASP A 17 -1.16 -10.60 6.90
N GLN A 18 -0.42 -11.72 6.85
CA GLN A 18 0.46 -12.02 5.73
C GLN A 18 -0.31 -12.20 4.42
N VAL A 19 -1.45 -12.90 4.46
CA VAL A 19 -2.30 -13.09 3.29
C VAL A 19 -2.79 -11.73 2.78
N ARG A 20 -3.25 -10.88 3.70
CA ARG A 20 -3.74 -9.54 3.36
C ARG A 20 -2.66 -8.69 2.70
N ILE A 21 -1.45 -8.70 3.24
CA ILE A 21 -0.32 -7.96 2.67
C ILE A 21 -0.03 -8.41 1.24
N ARG A 22 -0.03 -9.72 1.01
CA ARG A 22 0.17 -10.26 -0.34
C ARG A 22 -0.92 -9.85 -1.31
N GLN A 23 -2.17 -9.81 -0.86
CA GLN A 23 -3.30 -9.39 -1.67
C GLN A 23 -3.20 -7.91 -2.05
N ILE A 24 -2.80 -7.06 -1.10
CA ILE A 24 -2.58 -5.64 -1.34
C ILE A 24 -1.43 -5.45 -2.34
N TYR A 25 -0.30 -6.10 -2.11
CA TYR A 25 0.85 -6.03 -2.99
C TYR A 25 0.51 -6.50 -4.41
N GLY A 26 -0.17 -7.65 -4.52
CA GLY A 26 -0.60 -8.18 -5.81
C GLY A 26 -1.53 -7.25 -6.56
N THR A 27 -2.41 -6.54 -5.85
CA THR A 27 -3.29 -5.54 -6.46
C THR A 27 -2.48 -4.37 -7.01
N LEU A 28 -1.51 -3.86 -6.23
CA LEU A 28 -0.68 -2.73 -6.66
C LEU A 28 0.12 -3.06 -7.92
N ILE A 29 0.78 -4.21 -7.96
CA ILE A 29 1.62 -4.57 -9.11
C ILE A 29 0.82 -5.03 -10.33
N ALA A 30 -0.47 -5.33 -10.16
CA ALA A 30 -1.34 -5.68 -11.29
C ALA A 30 -1.66 -4.46 -12.17
N TYR A 31 -1.37 -3.25 -11.71
CA TYR A 31 -1.57 -2.01 -12.44
C TYR A 31 -0.23 -1.34 -12.69
N PRO A 32 0.52 -1.75 -13.72
CA PRO A 32 1.84 -1.16 -14.00
C PRO A 32 1.71 0.29 -14.44
N GLY A 33 2.65 1.11 -13.99
CA GLY A 33 2.66 2.54 -14.31
C GLY A 33 3.90 3.23 -13.78
N LYS A 34 3.75 4.52 -13.46
CA LYS A 34 4.87 5.36 -13.01
C LYS A 34 4.72 5.79 -11.54
N ASP A 35 3.65 5.38 -10.89
CA ASP A 35 3.42 5.76 -9.51
C ASP A 35 4.17 4.81 -8.58
N ARG A 36 4.46 5.29 -7.37
CA ARG A 36 5.21 4.56 -6.37
C ARG A 36 4.30 4.14 -5.24
N PHE A 37 4.72 3.15 -4.48
CA PHE A 37 3.99 2.77 -3.28
C PHE A 37 4.93 2.35 -2.16
N ALA A 38 4.43 2.47 -0.93
CA ALA A 38 5.14 2.09 0.28
C ALA A 38 4.15 1.56 1.30
N PHE A 39 4.63 0.72 2.21
CA PHE A 39 3.85 0.23 3.34
C PHE A 39 4.33 0.90 4.62
N GLN A 40 3.41 1.53 5.34
CA GLN A 40 3.64 2.06 6.67
C GLN A 40 3.10 1.03 7.67
N VAL A 41 3.99 0.33 8.34
CA VAL A 41 3.61 -0.75 9.27
C VAL A 41 3.77 -0.26 10.70
N PHE A 42 2.72 -0.41 11.51
CA PHE A 42 2.77 -0.08 12.93
C PHE A 42 2.76 -1.37 13.73
N GLU A 43 3.79 -1.57 14.54
CA GLU A 43 3.96 -2.77 15.35
C GLU A 43 4.60 -2.39 16.69
N ASN A 44 4.00 -2.82 17.80
CA ASN A 44 4.49 -2.59 19.16
C ASN A 44 4.79 -1.12 19.46
N GLY A 45 3.93 -0.21 19.01
CA GLY A 45 4.09 1.22 19.21
C GLY A 45 5.13 1.87 18.30
N ARG A 46 5.69 1.13 17.35
CA ARG A 46 6.68 1.63 16.39
C ARG A 46 6.10 1.65 14.98
N GLY A 47 6.51 2.64 14.19
CA GLY A 47 6.19 2.72 12.78
C GLY A 47 7.40 2.39 11.93
N PHE A 48 7.20 1.58 10.88
CA PHE A 48 8.21 1.23 9.90
C PHE A 48 7.70 1.56 8.51
N LEU A 49 8.51 2.26 7.74
CA LEU A 49 8.19 2.53 6.34
C LEU A 49 8.97 1.54 5.48
N ILE A 50 8.23 0.74 4.70
CA ILE A 50 8.82 -0.21 3.77
C ILE A 50 8.59 0.32 2.37
N GLU A 51 9.67 0.72 1.69
CA GLU A 51 9.62 1.23 0.33
C GLU A 51 9.93 0.12 -0.67
N PHE A 52 9.39 0.27 -1.88
CA PHE A 52 9.58 -0.68 -2.96
C PHE A 52 10.18 0.05 -4.16
N PRO A 53 11.51 0.31 -4.15
CA PRO A 53 12.12 1.15 -5.18
C PRO A 53 12.13 0.53 -6.58
N ASN A 54 11.99 -0.80 -6.69
CA ASN A 54 12.03 -1.51 -7.96
C ASN A 54 10.64 -1.86 -8.51
N PHE A 55 9.58 -1.42 -7.83
CA PHE A 55 8.21 -1.74 -8.23
C PHE A 55 7.40 -0.47 -8.34
N THR A 56 6.48 -0.46 -9.29
CA THR A 56 5.60 0.68 -9.54
C THR A 56 4.15 0.22 -9.58
N THR A 57 3.26 1.20 -9.53
CA THR A 57 1.83 0.99 -9.70
C THR A 57 1.25 2.10 -10.56
N HIS A 58 -0.03 2.05 -10.82
CA HIS A 58 -0.76 3.12 -11.51
C HIS A 58 -1.96 3.51 -10.66
N VAL A 59 -1.96 4.75 -10.19
CA VAL A 59 -3.08 5.28 -9.40
C VAL A 59 -4.25 5.57 -10.34
N CYS A 60 -5.30 4.79 -10.20
CA CYS A 60 -6.53 4.94 -10.95
C CYS A 60 -7.72 4.49 -10.09
N PRO A 61 -8.94 4.94 -10.41
CA PRO A 61 -10.12 4.56 -9.63
C PRO A 61 -10.31 3.05 -9.50
N GLU A 62 -10.03 2.29 -10.56
CA GLU A 62 -10.16 0.84 -10.53
C GLU A 62 -9.22 0.19 -9.50
N MET A 63 -7.95 0.58 -9.50
CA MET A 63 -6.96 0.04 -8.56
C MET A 63 -7.33 0.40 -7.12
N LEU A 64 -7.67 1.67 -6.88
CA LEU A 64 -8.06 2.13 -5.55
C LEU A 64 -9.32 1.41 -5.06
N ASN A 65 -10.26 1.16 -5.95
CA ASN A 65 -11.49 0.45 -5.61
C ASN A 65 -11.21 -1.02 -5.24
N ARG A 66 -10.29 -1.66 -5.94
CA ARG A 66 -9.91 -3.06 -5.63
C ARG A 66 -9.20 -3.16 -4.28
N LEU A 67 -8.41 -2.16 -3.90
CA LEU A 67 -7.75 -2.14 -2.60
C LEU A 67 -8.75 -2.16 -1.45
N LYS A 68 -9.95 -1.63 -1.63
CA LYS A 68 -10.98 -1.58 -0.58
C LYS A 68 -11.40 -2.95 -0.08
N ALA A 69 -11.18 -4.01 -0.87
CA ALA A 69 -11.47 -5.38 -0.45
C ALA A 69 -10.51 -5.85 0.66
N PHE A 70 -9.35 -5.22 0.80
CA PHE A 70 -8.27 -5.67 1.69
C PHE A 70 -7.86 -4.65 2.73
N ILE A 71 -8.15 -3.37 2.51
CA ILE A 71 -7.71 -2.29 3.39
C ILE A 71 -8.76 -1.18 3.42
N ALA A 72 -9.01 -0.62 4.60
CA ALA A 72 -9.96 0.46 4.76
C ALA A 72 -9.47 1.73 4.05
N PRO A 73 -10.36 2.53 3.42
CA PRO A 73 -9.95 3.72 2.66
C PRO A 73 -9.14 4.74 3.47
N GLU A 74 -9.41 4.89 4.77
CA GLU A 74 -8.67 5.79 5.64
C GLU A 74 -7.21 5.37 5.86
N ASN A 75 -6.87 4.12 5.53
CA ASN A 75 -5.52 3.60 5.61
C ASN A 75 -4.79 3.63 4.27
N VAL A 76 -5.38 4.24 3.25
CA VAL A 76 -4.76 4.44 1.94
C VAL A 76 -4.52 5.93 1.76
N ARG A 77 -3.26 6.33 1.66
CA ARG A 77 -2.89 7.72 1.44
C ARG A 77 -2.29 7.87 0.04
N VAL A 78 -2.83 8.80 -0.74
CA VAL A 78 -2.32 9.09 -2.07
C VAL A 78 -1.83 10.54 -2.06
N GLU A 79 -0.55 10.74 -2.37
CA GLU A 79 0.07 12.07 -2.36
C GLU A 79 0.88 12.26 -3.65
N PRO A 80 0.85 13.47 -4.24
CA PRO A 80 1.73 13.74 -5.38
C PRO A 80 3.18 13.74 -4.93
N ILE A 81 4.06 13.20 -5.77
CA ILE A 81 5.50 13.24 -5.54
C ILE A 81 6.02 14.54 -6.15
N THR A 82 6.65 15.36 -5.31
CA THR A 82 7.26 16.62 -5.75
C THR A 82 8.76 16.42 -5.86
N PHE A 83 9.32 16.80 -6.99
CA PHE A 83 10.76 16.82 -7.20
C PHE A 83 11.27 18.25 -7.08
N GLN A 84 12.31 18.41 -6.32
CA GLN A 84 12.98 19.72 -6.17
C GLN A 84 14.31 19.72 -6.91
#